data_c8b3f50fc889216cf89804298d5af9ce
#
_entry.id   c8b3f50fc889216cf89804298d5af9ce
#
_cell.length_a   1.000
_cell.length_b   1.000
_cell.length_c   1.000
_cell.angle_alpha   90.00
_cell.angle_beta   90.00
_cell.angle_gamma   90.00
#
_symmetry.space_group_name_H-M   'P 1'
#
loop_
_entity.id
_entity.type
_entity.pdbx_description
1 polymer ?
#
loop_
_entity_poly.entity_id
_entity_poly.type
_entity_poly.pdbx_seq_one_letter_code
_entity_poly.pdbx_strand_id
1 'polypeptide(L)'
;RSTPKPSSAASDVYKRQDRENTDHSEAGDIIAMVGVECASGDTFCGEGIKVTCESIFAPDPVISLAVRGEDNDQQMKMSKALGRFMREDPTFHVRTDEESGETVISGMGELHLDIYIERMRREYAVDVIVGAPQVNYREAITSTAEFDHLHKKQTGGSGQYAGVTGMIEPLAEDHENGFEFVNQIFGGAIPSEHIPACEKGFKDVMSKVPLAAFPMVGVKLTLNDGKYNDLDSSDLAYQLAARAAMRDAVKKSSPVLMEPVMKVEVETPSDFQGSVIGDLSSRRGVVYGTEVNGDDTVINAGVPLGEMFGYATQLRSLTSGKANYSMEFEKYNRCPAFVQEKVIKERAEKMREEQG
;
A
#
# COMPACT_ATOMS: atom_id res chain seq x y z
N ARG A 1 39.51 10.10 10.54
CA ARG A 1 38.37 11.03 10.64
C ARG A 1 37.73 10.79 12.00
N SER A 2 37.82 11.80 12.90
CA SER A 2 37.17 11.74 14.21
C SER A 2 35.65 11.69 14.01
N THR A 3 35.01 10.64 14.50
CA THR A 3 33.56 10.57 14.65
C THR A 3 33.12 11.75 15.52
N PRO A 4 32.09 12.53 15.10
CA PRO A 4 31.56 13.57 15.96
C PRO A 4 31.02 12.91 17.23
N LYS A 5 31.41 13.42 18.39
CA LYS A 5 30.81 13.00 19.66
C LYS A 5 29.33 13.39 19.60
N PRO A 6 28.38 12.46 19.73
CA PRO A 6 26.98 12.81 19.81
C PRO A 6 26.76 13.58 21.12
N SER A 7 26.24 14.79 21.01
CA SER A 7 25.66 15.45 22.17
C SER A 7 24.29 14.81 22.38
N SER A 8 24.14 14.02 23.41
CA SER A 8 22.87 13.39 23.77
C SER A 8 22.14 14.26 24.79
N ALA A 9 20.85 14.47 24.58
CA ALA A 9 19.98 15.04 25.58
C ALA A 9 18.99 13.96 26.02
N ALA A 10 19.02 13.54 27.26
CA ALA A 10 18.01 12.66 27.82
C ALA A 10 16.69 13.41 27.94
N SER A 11 15.63 12.87 27.40
CA SER A 11 14.27 13.40 27.56
C SER A 11 13.41 12.35 28.21
N ASP A 12 12.90 12.63 29.41
CA ASP A 12 11.88 11.81 30.03
C ASP A 12 10.55 12.06 29.32
N VAL A 13 9.98 11.02 28.71
CA VAL A 13 8.76 11.07 27.90
C VAL A 13 7.52 11.33 28.76
N TYR A 14 7.62 11.16 30.07
CA TYR A 14 6.51 11.34 30.98
C TYR A 14 6.56 12.69 31.68
N LYS A 15 5.61 13.58 31.34
CA LYS A 15 5.30 14.84 32.04
C LYS A 15 6.25 16.01 31.85
N ARG A 16 6.50 16.50 30.60
CA ARG A 16 7.10 17.82 30.36
C ARG A 16 8.29 18.16 31.27
N GLN A 17 9.12 17.16 31.57
CA GLN A 17 10.30 17.37 32.40
C GLN A 17 11.40 18.06 31.60
N ASP A 18 12.22 18.84 32.28
CA ASP A 18 13.33 19.55 31.66
C ASP A 18 14.30 18.56 31.00
N ARG A 19 14.77 18.92 29.81
CA ARG A 19 15.79 18.13 29.10
C ARG A 19 17.12 18.36 29.76
N GLU A 20 17.76 17.30 30.18
CA GLU A 20 19.09 17.35 30.75
C GLU A 20 20.12 16.83 29.73
N ASN A 21 21.19 17.59 29.50
CA ASN A 21 22.26 17.16 28.63
C ASN A 21 23.12 16.10 29.34
N THR A 22 23.28 14.95 28.70
CA THR A 22 24.13 13.88 29.22
C THR A 22 25.10 13.38 28.17
N ASP A 23 26.30 12.99 28.60
CA ASP A 23 27.31 12.37 27.76
C ASP A 23 27.28 10.84 27.84
N HIS A 24 26.42 10.29 28.69
CA HIS A 24 26.35 8.86 28.98
C HIS A 24 24.89 8.43 29.14
N SER A 25 24.57 7.22 28.64
CA SER A 25 23.28 6.57 28.85
C SER A 25 23.47 5.10 29.12
N GLU A 26 22.59 4.52 29.90
CA GLU A 26 22.60 3.11 30.28
C GLU A 26 21.48 2.32 29.58
N ALA A 27 21.54 0.99 29.70
CA ALA A 27 20.51 0.12 29.16
C ALA A 27 19.15 0.41 29.79
N GLY A 28 18.16 0.72 28.95
CA GLY A 28 16.81 1.08 29.37
C GLY A 28 16.52 2.59 29.33
N ASP A 29 17.54 3.43 29.12
CA ASP A 29 17.37 4.87 28.99
C ASP A 29 16.74 5.25 27.64
N ILE A 30 15.90 6.27 27.67
CA ILE A 30 15.36 6.90 26.46
C ILE A 30 16.07 8.23 26.26
N ILE A 31 16.80 8.34 25.15
CA ILE A 31 17.62 9.52 24.85
C ILE A 31 17.25 10.16 23.51
N ALA A 32 17.50 11.46 23.41
CA ALA A 32 17.43 12.18 22.13
C ALA A 32 18.86 12.46 21.63
N MET A 33 19.20 11.96 20.46
CA MET A 33 20.49 12.23 19.82
C MET A 33 20.37 13.38 18.82
N VAL A 34 21.29 14.32 18.87
CA VAL A 34 21.35 15.46 17.96
C VAL A 34 22.41 15.24 16.90
N GLY A 35 22.08 15.52 15.63
CA GLY A 35 23.03 15.42 14.51
C GLY A 35 23.22 14.01 13.96
N VAL A 36 22.36 13.07 14.34
CA VAL A 36 22.31 11.71 13.77
C VAL A 36 21.16 11.62 12.80
N GLU A 37 21.44 11.23 11.56
CA GLU A 37 20.40 10.92 10.58
C GLU A 37 19.97 9.46 10.77
N CYS A 38 18.69 9.24 11.06
CA CYS A 38 18.11 7.92 11.25
C CYS A 38 16.64 7.90 10.83
N ALA A 39 16.13 6.70 10.64
CA ALA A 39 14.71 6.43 10.45
C ALA A 39 14.14 5.63 11.64
N SER A 40 12.83 5.63 11.79
CA SER A 40 12.16 4.78 12.78
C SER A 40 12.43 3.30 12.48
N GLY A 41 12.86 2.56 13.50
CA GLY A 41 13.26 1.15 13.37
C GLY A 41 14.74 0.92 13.10
N ASP A 42 15.56 1.97 12.91
CA ASP A 42 17.00 1.83 12.77
C ASP A 42 17.65 1.32 14.06
N THR A 43 18.59 0.40 13.91
CA THR A 43 19.38 -0.15 15.02
C THR A 43 20.77 0.48 15.05
N PHE A 44 21.14 1.08 16.18
CA PHE A 44 22.48 1.61 16.40
C PHE A 44 23.33 0.60 17.16
N CYS A 45 24.48 0.26 16.60
CA CYS A 45 25.42 -0.71 17.21
C CYS A 45 26.75 -0.05 17.55
N GLY A 46 27.41 -0.57 18.58
CA GLY A 46 28.81 -0.22 18.88
C GLY A 46 29.75 -0.75 17.82
N GLU A 47 30.96 -0.20 17.79
CA GLU A 47 32.01 -0.59 16.85
C GLU A 47 32.33 -2.09 16.95
N GLY A 48 32.27 -2.80 15.82
CA GLY A 48 32.52 -4.26 15.76
C GLY A 48 31.29 -5.15 16.02
N ILE A 49 30.15 -4.60 16.44
CA ILE A 49 28.93 -5.34 16.68
C ILE A 49 28.05 -5.22 15.41
N LYS A 50 27.67 -6.36 14.81
CA LYS A 50 26.79 -6.44 13.63
C LYS A 50 25.50 -7.16 14.01
N VAL A 51 24.63 -6.47 14.72
CA VAL A 51 23.31 -6.96 15.13
C VAL A 51 22.27 -5.94 14.72
N THR A 52 21.18 -6.39 14.12
CA THR A 52 19.99 -5.56 13.84
C THR A 52 18.80 -6.17 14.56
N CYS A 53 17.96 -5.32 15.16
CA CYS A 53 16.65 -5.74 15.64
C CYS A 53 15.72 -5.99 14.44
N GLU A 54 14.63 -6.71 14.67
CA GLU A 54 13.58 -6.86 13.65
C GLU A 54 13.05 -5.48 13.22
N SER A 55 12.81 -5.34 11.93
CA SER A 55 12.19 -4.14 11.39
C SER A 55 10.74 -4.03 11.84
N ILE A 56 10.27 -2.80 12.00
CA ILE A 56 8.86 -2.54 12.29
C ILE A 56 8.02 -3.00 11.09
N PHE A 57 7.05 -3.88 11.34
CA PHE A 57 6.08 -4.24 10.31
C PHE A 57 5.20 -3.02 10.00
N ALA A 58 5.27 -2.52 8.78
CA ALA A 58 4.43 -1.45 8.29
C ALA A 58 3.47 -2.04 7.24
N PRO A 59 2.16 -2.09 7.50
CA PRO A 59 1.19 -2.53 6.50
C PRO A 59 1.14 -1.55 5.33
N ASP A 60 0.72 -2.04 4.17
CA ASP A 60 0.52 -1.20 2.98
C ASP A 60 -0.49 -0.08 3.25
N PRO A 61 -0.21 1.14 2.75
CA PRO A 61 -1.13 2.26 2.91
C PRO A 61 -2.44 2.02 2.15
N VAL A 62 -3.56 2.41 2.74
CA VAL A 62 -4.90 2.13 2.23
C VAL A 62 -5.60 3.34 1.61
N ILE A 63 -5.11 4.55 1.87
CA ILE A 63 -5.62 5.81 1.30
C ILE A 63 -4.48 6.64 0.74
N SER A 64 -4.77 7.38 -0.32
CA SER A 64 -3.82 8.29 -0.96
C SER A 64 -4.49 9.64 -1.24
N LEU A 65 -3.72 10.73 -1.07
CA LEU A 65 -4.11 12.09 -1.40
C LEU A 65 -3.06 12.71 -2.32
N ALA A 66 -3.48 13.38 -3.37
CA ALA A 66 -2.61 14.25 -4.13
C ALA A 66 -2.42 15.55 -3.36
N VAL A 67 -1.17 15.99 -3.21
CA VAL A 67 -0.82 17.24 -2.52
C VAL A 67 0.14 18.06 -3.37
N ARG A 68 -0.05 19.37 -3.38
CA ARG A 68 0.87 20.30 -4.06
C ARG A 68 1.03 21.60 -3.27
N GLY A 69 2.20 22.19 -3.36
CA GLY A 69 2.42 23.56 -2.86
C GLY A 69 1.74 24.59 -3.77
N GLU A 70 1.35 25.74 -3.22
CA GLU A 70 0.76 26.83 -4.02
C GLU A 70 1.77 27.44 -5.01
N ASP A 71 3.04 27.49 -4.62
CA ASP A 71 4.16 27.99 -5.42
C ASP A 71 5.42 27.11 -5.28
N ASN A 72 6.48 27.47 -6.00
CA ASN A 72 7.74 26.72 -6.00
C ASN A 72 8.45 26.73 -4.63
N ASP A 73 8.34 27.78 -3.83
CA ASP A 73 8.94 27.85 -2.49
C ASP A 73 8.18 26.90 -1.53
N GLN A 74 6.85 26.94 -1.58
CA GLN A 74 5.99 26.01 -0.83
C GLN A 74 6.24 24.58 -1.26
N GLN A 75 6.40 24.30 -2.56
CA GLN A 75 6.71 22.98 -3.07
C GLN A 75 8.06 22.44 -2.56
N MET A 76 9.09 23.28 -2.49
CA MET A 76 10.39 22.87 -1.93
C MET A 76 10.31 22.58 -0.43
N LYS A 77 9.60 23.43 0.33
CA LYS A 77 9.40 23.24 1.77
C LYS A 77 8.58 21.97 2.02
N MET A 78 7.52 21.74 1.25
CA MET A 78 6.70 20.51 1.28
C MET A 78 7.56 19.28 1.06
N SER A 79 8.37 19.24 0.00
CA SER A 79 9.24 18.09 -0.31
C SER A 79 10.22 17.79 0.84
N LYS A 80 10.76 18.83 1.48
CA LYS A 80 11.64 18.69 2.64
C LYS A 80 10.89 18.11 3.85
N ALA A 81 9.67 18.58 4.12
CA ALA A 81 8.83 18.07 5.20
C ALA A 81 8.47 16.60 4.97
N LEU A 82 7.99 16.27 3.78
CA LEU A 82 7.61 14.91 3.39
C LEU A 82 8.78 13.94 3.50
N GLY A 83 9.99 14.33 3.10
CA GLY A 83 11.19 13.51 3.25
C GLY A 83 11.58 13.22 4.70
N ARG A 84 11.21 14.11 5.66
CA ARG A 84 11.37 13.85 7.09
C ARG A 84 10.29 12.92 7.63
N PHE A 85 9.04 13.15 7.25
CA PHE A 85 7.92 12.34 7.71
C PHE A 85 8.06 10.87 7.30
N MET A 86 8.54 10.58 6.10
CA MET A 86 8.83 9.19 5.67
C MET A 86 9.91 8.51 6.53
N ARG A 87 10.83 9.27 7.12
CA ARG A 87 11.83 8.70 8.04
C ARG A 87 11.28 8.49 9.44
N GLU A 88 10.35 9.34 9.87
CA GLU A 88 9.70 9.25 11.18
C GLU A 88 8.67 8.13 11.25
N ASP A 89 7.95 7.91 10.14
CA ASP A 89 6.82 6.97 10.09
C ASP A 89 6.92 6.02 8.88
N PRO A 90 7.19 4.74 9.11
CA PRO A 90 7.29 3.74 8.04
C PRO A 90 5.95 3.44 7.36
N THR A 91 4.81 3.85 7.92
CA THR A 91 3.48 3.70 7.31
C THR A 91 3.08 4.89 6.42
N PHE A 92 3.86 5.98 6.45
CA PHE A 92 3.65 7.16 5.64
C PHE A 92 4.50 7.11 4.37
N HIS A 93 3.86 7.04 3.22
CA HIS A 93 4.53 6.91 1.93
C HIS A 93 4.32 8.16 1.07
N VAL A 94 5.35 8.50 0.31
CA VAL A 94 5.30 9.61 -0.66
C VAL A 94 5.80 9.09 -2.00
N ARG A 95 5.03 9.36 -3.04
CA ARG A 95 5.43 9.08 -4.43
C ARG A 95 5.10 10.27 -5.33
N THR A 96 5.82 10.41 -6.40
CA THR A 96 5.42 11.30 -7.49
C THR A 96 4.67 10.47 -8.53
N ASP A 97 3.50 10.92 -8.90
CA ASP A 97 2.76 10.32 -10.02
C ASP A 97 3.48 10.66 -11.34
N GLU A 98 3.83 9.64 -12.11
CA GLU A 98 4.63 9.81 -13.34
C GLU A 98 3.82 10.47 -14.47
N GLU A 99 2.50 10.36 -14.43
CA GLU A 99 1.62 10.88 -15.48
C GLU A 99 1.21 12.32 -15.19
N SER A 100 0.74 12.61 -13.96
CA SER A 100 0.32 13.96 -13.55
C SER A 100 1.43 14.85 -13.02
N GLY A 101 2.57 14.27 -12.61
CA GLY A 101 3.65 14.97 -11.92
C GLY A 101 3.28 15.42 -10.49
N GLU A 102 2.11 15.05 -10.00
CA GLU A 102 1.66 15.40 -8.65
C GLU A 102 2.37 14.57 -7.58
N THR A 103 2.57 15.18 -6.42
CA THR A 103 3.05 14.47 -5.23
C THR A 103 1.86 13.79 -4.56
N VAL A 104 1.91 12.48 -4.41
CA VAL A 104 0.88 11.68 -3.75
C VAL A 104 1.43 11.21 -2.41
N ILE A 105 0.71 11.52 -1.33
CA ILE A 105 0.94 11.00 0.01
C ILE A 105 -0.02 9.86 0.29
N SER A 106 0.46 8.80 0.94
CA SER A 106 -0.34 7.62 1.24
C SER A 106 -0.15 7.21 2.69
N GLY A 107 -1.20 6.72 3.33
CA GLY A 107 -1.19 6.36 4.74
C GLY A 107 -2.34 5.43 5.14
N MET A 108 -2.48 5.22 6.44
CA MET A 108 -3.39 4.22 7.03
C MET A 108 -4.83 4.71 7.18
N GLY A 109 -5.10 5.97 6.91
CA GLY A 109 -6.46 6.54 7.00
C GLY A 109 -6.48 8.06 6.81
N GLU A 110 -7.68 8.62 6.71
CA GLU A 110 -7.91 10.05 6.50
C GLU A 110 -7.26 10.90 7.61
N LEU A 111 -7.53 10.56 8.87
CA LEU A 111 -6.95 11.26 10.02
C LEU A 111 -5.42 11.20 10.04
N HIS A 112 -4.84 10.08 9.62
CA HIS A 112 -3.39 9.94 9.53
C HIS A 112 -2.80 10.97 8.56
N LEU A 113 -3.36 11.12 7.38
CA LEU A 113 -2.91 12.09 6.38
C LEU A 113 -3.20 13.53 6.80
N ASP A 114 -4.35 13.80 7.42
CA ASP A 114 -4.71 15.11 7.95
C ASP A 114 -3.72 15.61 9.01
N ILE A 115 -3.24 14.73 9.88
CA ILE A 115 -2.21 15.05 10.87
C ILE A 115 -0.92 15.53 10.17
N TYR A 116 -0.47 14.86 9.12
CA TYR A 116 0.74 15.26 8.39
C TYR A 116 0.54 16.56 7.60
N ILE A 117 -0.64 16.79 7.04
CA ILE A 117 -1.00 18.06 6.38
C ILE A 117 -0.95 19.19 7.41
N GLU A 118 -1.52 19.01 8.58
CA GLU A 118 -1.50 20.01 9.65
C GLU A 118 -0.09 20.23 10.21
N ARG A 119 0.73 19.16 10.30
CA ARG A 119 2.15 19.30 10.67
C ARG A 119 2.94 20.10 9.64
N MET A 120 2.69 19.91 8.34
CA MET A 120 3.32 20.74 7.28
C MET A 120 3.00 22.21 7.49
N ARG A 121 1.75 22.53 7.81
CA ARG A 121 1.33 23.91 8.09
C ARG A 121 2.02 24.49 9.32
N ARG A 122 2.02 23.77 10.44
CA ARG A 122 2.53 24.27 11.74
C ARG A 122 4.05 24.28 11.85
N GLU A 123 4.70 23.21 11.38
CA GLU A 123 6.15 23.03 11.59
C GLU A 123 6.99 23.64 10.47
N TYR A 124 6.44 23.72 9.25
CA TYR A 124 7.16 24.17 8.05
C TYR A 124 6.58 25.43 7.42
N ALA A 125 5.47 25.94 7.95
CA ALA A 125 4.72 27.07 7.38
C ALA A 125 4.40 26.86 5.89
N VAL A 126 3.90 25.66 5.56
CA VAL A 126 3.52 25.26 4.21
C VAL A 126 2.03 25.04 4.17
N ASP A 127 1.32 25.81 3.36
CA ASP A 127 -0.06 25.52 2.98
C ASP A 127 -0.06 24.64 1.72
N VAL A 128 -0.70 23.50 1.80
CA VAL A 128 -0.80 22.56 0.68
C VAL A 128 -2.22 22.51 0.13
N ILE A 129 -2.32 22.45 -1.18
CA ILE A 129 -3.58 22.15 -1.88
C ILE A 129 -3.73 20.64 -1.88
N VAL A 130 -4.84 20.15 -1.34
CA VAL A 130 -5.14 18.72 -1.20
C VAL A 130 -6.16 18.32 -2.24
N GLY A 131 -5.85 17.27 -3.02
CA GLY A 131 -6.79 16.64 -3.96
C GLY A 131 -7.79 15.73 -3.26
N ALA A 132 -8.75 15.19 -4.03
CA ALA A 132 -9.73 14.25 -3.49
C ALA A 132 -9.07 12.94 -2.99
N PRO A 133 -9.53 12.37 -1.86
CA PRO A 133 -9.01 11.12 -1.36
C PRO A 133 -9.29 9.97 -2.34
N GLN A 134 -8.30 9.11 -2.50
CA GLN A 134 -8.40 7.92 -3.35
C GLN A 134 -8.20 6.67 -2.50
N VAL A 135 -9.10 5.71 -2.64
CA VAL A 135 -8.97 4.39 -2.02
C VAL A 135 -8.04 3.53 -2.86
N ASN A 136 -7.07 2.90 -2.24
CA ASN A 136 -6.15 1.99 -2.92
C ASN A 136 -6.81 0.61 -3.07
N TYR A 137 -7.57 0.46 -4.15
CA TYR A 137 -8.12 -0.84 -4.53
C TYR A 137 -7.02 -1.81 -4.98
N ARG A 138 -7.34 -3.10 -4.95
CA ARG A 138 -6.51 -4.18 -5.50
C ARG A 138 -7.35 -4.99 -6.49
N GLU A 139 -6.69 -5.73 -7.34
CA GLU A 139 -7.34 -6.71 -8.21
C GLU A 139 -6.95 -8.12 -7.77
N ALA A 140 -7.88 -9.07 -7.91
CA ALA A 140 -7.63 -10.49 -7.64
C ALA A 140 -8.32 -11.35 -8.68
N ILE A 141 -7.88 -12.58 -8.84
CA ILE A 141 -8.53 -13.58 -9.70
C ILE A 141 -9.38 -14.53 -8.85
N THR A 142 -10.48 -15.03 -9.42
CA THR A 142 -11.38 -15.93 -8.70
C THR A 142 -11.42 -17.33 -9.29
N SER A 143 -10.83 -17.55 -10.46
CA SER A 143 -10.76 -18.86 -11.11
C SER A 143 -9.40 -19.10 -11.74
N THR A 144 -9.03 -20.36 -11.85
CA THR A 144 -7.82 -20.81 -12.57
C THR A 144 -7.97 -20.54 -14.06
N ALA A 145 -6.88 -20.10 -14.69
CA ALA A 145 -6.82 -19.92 -16.14
C ALA A 145 -5.50 -20.39 -16.70
N GLU A 146 -5.56 -21.15 -17.77
CA GLU A 146 -4.37 -21.58 -18.53
C GLU A 146 -4.00 -20.53 -19.57
N PHE A 147 -2.69 -20.45 -19.84
CA PHE A 147 -2.15 -19.64 -20.92
C PHE A 147 -1.17 -20.45 -21.78
N ASP A 148 -1.22 -20.19 -23.07
CA ASP A 148 -0.23 -20.63 -24.07
C ASP A 148 -0.03 -19.46 -25.03
N HIS A 149 1.13 -18.80 -24.92
CA HIS A 149 1.41 -17.61 -25.73
C HIS A 149 2.76 -17.73 -26.43
N LEU A 150 2.75 -17.51 -27.74
CA LEU A 150 3.95 -17.46 -28.58
C LEU A 150 4.17 -16.02 -29.06
N HIS A 151 5.22 -15.38 -28.55
CA HIS A 151 5.72 -14.13 -29.09
C HIS A 151 6.67 -14.42 -30.26
N LYS A 152 6.27 -13.98 -31.45
CA LYS A 152 7.09 -14.10 -32.67
C LYS A 152 7.04 -12.80 -33.44
N LYS A 153 8.21 -12.16 -33.61
CA LYS A 153 8.37 -10.96 -34.44
C LYS A 153 9.60 -11.10 -35.32
N GLN A 154 9.41 -11.00 -36.63
CA GLN A 154 10.45 -11.08 -37.64
C GLN A 154 10.29 -9.86 -38.56
N THR A 155 11.00 -8.78 -38.28
CA THR A 155 10.97 -7.58 -39.12
C THR A 155 12.41 -7.05 -39.24
N GLY A 156 13.09 -7.35 -40.35
CA GLY A 156 14.27 -6.65 -40.84
C GLY A 156 15.48 -6.51 -39.91
N GLY A 157 15.76 -7.48 -39.05
CA GLY A 157 16.86 -7.49 -38.08
C GLY A 157 16.87 -8.78 -37.24
N SER A 158 17.52 -8.79 -36.07
CA SER A 158 17.40 -9.93 -35.14
C SER A 158 15.94 -10.15 -34.75
N GLY A 159 15.43 -11.37 -34.98
CA GLY A 159 14.06 -11.76 -34.66
C GLY A 159 13.81 -11.78 -33.14
N GLN A 160 12.56 -11.90 -32.78
CA GLN A 160 12.14 -12.17 -31.38
C GLN A 160 11.29 -13.42 -31.39
N TYR A 161 11.67 -14.41 -30.60
CA TYR A 161 10.94 -15.66 -30.48
C TYR A 161 10.94 -16.14 -29.03
N ALA A 162 9.76 -16.30 -28.42
CA ALA A 162 9.63 -16.86 -27.08
C ALA A 162 8.22 -17.43 -26.90
N GLY A 163 8.11 -18.67 -26.44
CA GLY A 163 6.84 -19.30 -26.05
C GLY A 163 6.80 -19.53 -24.55
N VAL A 164 5.65 -19.26 -23.93
CA VAL A 164 5.40 -19.52 -22.51
C VAL A 164 4.04 -20.20 -22.34
N THR A 165 4.00 -21.32 -21.61
CA THR A 165 2.79 -22.11 -21.35
C THR A 165 2.70 -22.39 -19.86
N GLY A 166 1.52 -22.22 -19.28
CA GLY A 166 1.31 -22.40 -17.84
C GLY A 166 -0.10 -22.08 -17.40
N MET A 167 -0.24 -21.83 -16.11
CA MET A 167 -1.52 -21.50 -15.50
C MET A 167 -1.36 -20.45 -14.40
N ILE A 168 -2.43 -19.73 -14.15
CA ILE A 168 -2.60 -18.87 -12.96
C ILE A 168 -3.73 -19.39 -12.11
N GLU A 169 -3.56 -19.33 -10.79
CA GLU A 169 -4.51 -19.81 -9.79
C GLU A 169 -4.64 -18.75 -8.68
N PRO A 170 -5.84 -18.58 -8.07
CA PRO A 170 -5.94 -17.77 -6.86
C PRO A 170 -5.15 -18.42 -5.72
N LEU A 171 -4.37 -17.61 -5.00
CA LEU A 171 -3.74 -17.99 -3.74
C LEU A 171 -4.77 -17.99 -2.61
N ALA A 172 -4.53 -18.80 -1.57
CA ALA A 172 -5.29 -18.71 -0.33
C ALA A 172 -5.09 -17.34 0.34
N GLU A 173 -6.11 -16.87 1.06
CA GLU A 173 -6.12 -15.52 1.67
C GLU A 173 -4.96 -15.27 2.66
N ASP A 174 -4.38 -16.31 3.23
CA ASP A 174 -3.32 -16.26 4.25
C ASP A 174 -1.89 -16.19 3.68
N HIS A 175 -1.72 -16.03 2.36
CA HIS A 175 -0.38 -16.03 1.78
C HIS A 175 0.30 -14.66 1.89
N GLU A 176 1.38 -14.59 2.70
CA GLU A 176 2.09 -13.35 3.07
C GLU A 176 2.59 -12.51 1.88
N ASN A 177 2.91 -13.12 0.74
CA ASN A 177 3.58 -12.42 -0.36
C ASN A 177 2.69 -12.01 -1.54
N GLY A 178 1.39 -12.30 -1.53
CA GLY A 178 0.46 -11.92 -2.60
C GLY A 178 0.77 -12.47 -4.01
N PHE A 179 1.97 -13.05 -4.25
CA PHE A 179 2.39 -13.67 -5.50
C PHE A 179 3.34 -14.83 -5.26
N GLU A 180 3.03 -15.97 -5.88
CA GLU A 180 3.88 -17.15 -5.90
C GLU A 180 4.24 -17.52 -7.34
N PHE A 181 5.52 -17.66 -7.65
CA PHE A 181 6.00 -18.14 -8.94
C PHE A 181 6.55 -19.56 -8.79
N VAL A 182 5.97 -20.51 -9.52
CA VAL A 182 6.38 -21.91 -9.54
C VAL A 182 6.93 -22.27 -10.92
N ASN A 183 8.20 -22.64 -10.97
CA ASN A 183 8.82 -23.15 -12.18
C ASN A 183 8.71 -24.67 -12.24
N GLN A 184 7.97 -25.18 -13.21
CA GLN A 184 7.81 -26.61 -13.52
C GLN A 184 8.33 -26.96 -14.93
N ILE A 185 9.21 -26.13 -15.50
CA ILE A 185 9.81 -26.41 -16.81
C ILE A 185 10.61 -27.70 -16.74
N PHE A 186 10.33 -28.61 -17.67
CA PHE A 186 11.03 -29.87 -17.83
C PHE A 186 11.74 -29.93 -19.18
N GLY A 187 12.87 -30.66 -19.24
CA GLY A 187 13.58 -30.93 -20.50
C GLY A 187 14.23 -29.73 -21.19
N GLY A 188 14.34 -28.56 -20.52
CA GLY A 188 14.99 -27.38 -21.10
C GLY A 188 14.15 -26.65 -22.15
N ALA A 189 12.81 -26.80 -22.14
CA ALA A 189 11.91 -26.12 -23.08
C ALA A 189 12.08 -24.59 -23.05
N ILE A 190 12.44 -24.04 -21.88
CA ILE A 190 12.97 -22.69 -21.73
C ILE A 190 14.35 -22.83 -21.06
N PRO A 191 15.43 -22.24 -21.62
CA PRO A 191 16.74 -22.20 -20.97
C PRO A 191 16.64 -21.53 -19.59
N SER A 192 17.31 -22.08 -18.58
CA SER A 192 17.22 -21.62 -17.20
C SER A 192 17.59 -20.14 -17.02
N GLU A 193 18.47 -19.61 -17.88
CA GLU A 193 18.86 -18.20 -17.89
C GLU A 193 17.71 -17.24 -18.20
N HIS A 194 16.69 -17.67 -18.94
CA HIS A 194 15.53 -16.85 -19.32
C HIS A 194 14.34 -16.95 -18.38
N ILE A 195 14.35 -17.88 -17.41
CA ILE A 195 13.25 -18.02 -16.44
C ILE A 195 13.05 -16.76 -15.57
N PRO A 196 14.12 -16.08 -15.08
CA PRO A 196 13.97 -14.82 -14.39
C PRO A 196 13.33 -13.70 -15.26
N ALA A 197 13.58 -13.74 -16.56
CA ALA A 197 12.96 -12.81 -17.50
C ALA A 197 11.45 -13.05 -17.66
N CYS A 198 11.03 -14.33 -17.65
CA CYS A 198 9.60 -14.68 -17.62
C CYS A 198 8.93 -14.16 -16.33
N GLU A 199 9.51 -14.46 -15.17
CA GLU A 199 8.98 -14.01 -13.88
C GLU A 199 8.85 -12.49 -13.83
N LYS A 200 9.86 -11.76 -14.28
CA LYS A 200 9.81 -10.29 -14.38
C LYS A 200 8.67 -9.83 -15.28
N GLY A 201 8.51 -10.45 -16.46
CA GLY A 201 7.42 -10.12 -17.39
C GLY A 201 6.03 -10.33 -16.80
N PHE A 202 5.82 -11.37 -15.98
CA PHE A 202 4.58 -11.61 -15.26
C PHE A 202 4.34 -10.55 -14.17
N LYS A 203 5.34 -10.26 -13.35
CA LYS A 203 5.27 -9.24 -12.29
C LYS A 203 4.97 -7.84 -12.84
N ASP A 204 5.52 -7.48 -13.97
CA ASP A 204 5.26 -6.17 -14.63
C ASP A 204 3.77 -5.95 -14.93
N VAL A 205 3.02 -7.00 -15.27
CA VAL A 205 1.57 -6.91 -15.53
C VAL A 205 0.78 -6.78 -14.23
N MET A 206 1.27 -7.39 -13.15
CA MET A 206 0.57 -7.34 -11.85
C MET A 206 0.50 -5.93 -11.26
N SER A 207 1.42 -5.05 -11.61
CA SER A 207 1.42 -3.66 -11.15
C SER A 207 0.31 -2.81 -11.78
N LYS A 208 -0.10 -3.14 -13.02
CA LYS A 208 -1.17 -2.44 -13.77
C LYS A 208 -2.02 -3.45 -14.54
N VAL A 209 -3.02 -3.99 -13.89
CA VAL A 209 -3.85 -5.08 -14.44
C VAL A 209 -4.93 -4.56 -15.39
N PRO A 210 -5.39 -5.38 -16.37
CA PRO A 210 -6.33 -4.92 -17.41
C PRO A 210 -7.74 -4.54 -16.96
N LEU A 211 -8.18 -4.85 -15.74
CA LEU A 211 -9.55 -4.58 -15.30
C LEU A 211 -9.76 -3.08 -15.01
N ALA A 212 -8.97 -2.51 -14.10
CA ALA A 212 -9.05 -1.11 -13.72
C ALA A 212 -7.67 -0.47 -13.45
N ALA A 213 -6.60 -1.15 -13.84
CA ALA A 213 -5.20 -0.75 -13.63
C ALA A 213 -4.80 -0.57 -12.15
N PHE A 214 -5.41 -1.35 -11.26
CA PHE A 214 -4.94 -1.48 -9.88
C PHE A 214 -3.94 -2.66 -9.75
N PRO A 215 -3.06 -2.64 -8.75
CA PRO A 215 -2.16 -3.74 -8.48
C PRO A 215 -2.90 -5.04 -8.16
N MET A 216 -2.42 -6.16 -8.70
CA MET A 216 -2.99 -7.48 -8.46
C MET A 216 -2.33 -8.16 -7.26
N VAL A 217 -3.13 -8.88 -6.48
CA VAL A 217 -2.70 -9.67 -5.32
C VAL A 217 -3.31 -11.07 -5.35
N GLY A 218 -2.71 -11.99 -4.59
CA GLY A 218 -3.26 -13.33 -4.40
C GLY A 218 -3.19 -14.22 -5.63
N VAL A 219 -2.07 -14.22 -6.37
CA VAL A 219 -1.89 -15.02 -7.58
C VAL A 219 -0.72 -15.98 -7.45
N LYS A 220 -0.99 -17.25 -7.70
CA LYS A 220 0.02 -18.26 -7.96
C LYS A 220 0.13 -18.46 -9.46
N LEU A 221 1.34 -18.38 -9.99
CA LEU A 221 1.65 -18.63 -11.39
C LEU A 221 2.56 -19.85 -11.51
N THR A 222 2.13 -20.83 -12.28
CA THR A 222 2.92 -22.03 -12.59
C THR A 222 3.31 -22.00 -14.05
N LEU A 223 4.62 -21.98 -14.32
CA LEU A 223 5.20 -22.03 -15.67
C LEU A 223 5.57 -23.49 -15.98
N ASN A 224 4.85 -24.13 -16.92
CA ASN A 224 4.95 -25.57 -17.19
C ASN A 224 5.80 -25.90 -18.40
N ASP A 225 5.71 -25.10 -19.47
CA ASP A 225 6.36 -25.37 -20.77
C ASP A 225 6.69 -24.08 -21.51
N GLY A 226 7.40 -24.18 -22.61
CA GLY A 226 7.71 -23.02 -23.45
C GLY A 226 8.33 -23.40 -24.78
N LYS A 227 8.69 -22.39 -25.57
CA LYS A 227 9.35 -22.57 -26.88
C LYS A 227 10.55 -21.66 -26.98
N TYR A 228 11.64 -22.21 -27.45
CA TYR A 228 12.93 -21.60 -27.58
C TYR A 228 13.43 -21.65 -29.02
N ASN A 229 14.22 -20.67 -29.43
CA ASN A 229 14.96 -20.65 -30.70
C ASN A 229 16.34 -20.06 -30.45
N ASP A 230 17.40 -20.77 -30.80
CA ASP A 230 18.81 -20.40 -30.54
C ASP A 230 19.22 -19.03 -31.08
N LEU A 231 18.57 -18.55 -32.15
CA LEU A 231 18.96 -17.30 -32.83
C LEU A 231 18.11 -16.10 -32.40
N ASP A 232 16.83 -16.32 -32.11
CA ASP A 232 15.83 -15.26 -31.95
C ASP A 232 15.28 -15.16 -30.50
N SER A 233 15.65 -16.08 -29.62
CA SER A 233 15.23 -16.01 -28.19
C SER A 233 16.14 -15.10 -27.39
N SER A 234 15.53 -14.30 -26.54
CA SER A 234 16.20 -13.35 -25.64
C SER A 234 15.34 -13.05 -24.41
N ASP A 235 15.94 -12.51 -23.36
CA ASP A 235 15.23 -12.08 -22.17
C ASP A 235 14.09 -11.12 -22.50
N LEU A 236 14.31 -10.18 -23.42
CA LEU A 236 13.27 -9.26 -23.84
C LEU A 236 12.10 -9.99 -24.53
N ALA A 237 12.38 -10.99 -25.38
CA ALA A 237 11.33 -11.78 -26.04
C ALA A 237 10.49 -12.55 -25.02
N TYR A 238 11.13 -13.15 -23.99
CA TYR A 238 10.43 -13.83 -22.90
C TYR A 238 9.65 -12.88 -22.01
N GLN A 239 10.16 -11.70 -21.67
CA GLN A 239 9.41 -10.68 -20.94
C GLN A 239 8.14 -10.28 -21.71
N LEU A 240 8.24 -10.05 -23.02
CA LEU A 240 7.09 -9.68 -23.86
C LEU A 240 6.07 -10.82 -23.96
N ALA A 241 6.54 -12.07 -24.15
CA ALA A 241 5.67 -13.25 -24.15
C ALA A 241 4.93 -13.43 -22.82
N ALA A 242 5.64 -13.32 -21.70
CA ALA A 242 5.09 -13.43 -20.37
C ALA A 242 4.06 -12.33 -20.07
N ARG A 243 4.32 -11.07 -20.45
CA ARG A 243 3.36 -9.97 -20.31
C ARG A 243 2.08 -10.22 -21.11
N ALA A 244 2.18 -10.70 -22.34
CA ALA A 244 1.01 -10.99 -23.16
C ALA A 244 0.22 -12.17 -22.60
N ALA A 245 0.91 -13.26 -22.23
CA ALA A 245 0.31 -14.43 -21.60
C ALA A 245 -0.45 -14.09 -20.32
N MET A 246 0.15 -13.30 -19.43
CA MET A 246 -0.47 -12.88 -18.18
C MET A 246 -1.74 -12.04 -18.42
N ARG A 247 -1.70 -11.09 -19.35
CA ARG A 247 -2.88 -10.27 -19.68
C ARG A 247 -4.05 -11.09 -20.18
N ASP A 248 -3.79 -12.11 -20.99
CA ASP A 248 -4.82 -12.98 -21.54
C ASP A 248 -5.33 -13.97 -20.48
N ALA A 249 -4.46 -14.49 -19.62
CA ALA A 249 -4.85 -15.37 -18.52
C ALA A 249 -5.74 -14.63 -17.50
N VAL A 250 -5.36 -13.40 -17.11
CA VAL A 250 -6.16 -12.59 -16.17
C VAL A 250 -7.57 -12.33 -16.70
N LYS A 251 -7.72 -12.02 -17.99
CA LYS A 251 -9.06 -11.82 -18.58
C LYS A 251 -9.95 -13.06 -18.47
N LYS A 252 -9.35 -14.27 -18.54
CA LYS A 252 -10.06 -15.56 -18.45
C LYS A 252 -10.33 -15.99 -17.02
N SER A 253 -9.59 -15.47 -16.04
CA SER A 253 -9.64 -15.91 -14.63
C SER A 253 -10.69 -15.20 -13.78
N SER A 254 -11.68 -14.56 -14.40
CA SER A 254 -12.75 -13.82 -13.69
C SER A 254 -12.19 -12.82 -12.68
N PRO A 255 -11.48 -11.76 -13.13
CA PRO A 255 -10.87 -10.78 -12.26
C PRO A 255 -11.93 -10.00 -11.50
N VAL A 256 -11.64 -9.68 -10.24
CA VAL A 256 -12.51 -8.92 -9.34
C VAL A 256 -11.72 -7.79 -8.69
N LEU A 257 -12.46 -6.74 -8.31
CA LEU A 257 -11.91 -5.65 -7.52
C LEU A 257 -12.02 -5.98 -6.03
N MET A 258 -10.96 -5.66 -5.30
CA MET A 258 -10.86 -5.80 -3.85
C MET A 258 -10.79 -4.43 -3.21
N GLU A 259 -11.59 -4.20 -2.17
CA GLU A 259 -11.60 -2.97 -1.38
C GLU A 259 -10.98 -3.19 0.01
N PRO A 260 -10.25 -2.20 0.56
CA PRO A 260 -9.74 -2.30 1.92
C PRO A 260 -10.88 -2.17 2.92
N VAL A 261 -10.94 -3.09 3.87
CA VAL A 261 -11.85 -3.10 5.01
C VAL A 261 -11.08 -2.70 6.25
N MET A 262 -11.64 -1.75 6.99
CA MET A 262 -11.08 -1.25 8.23
C MET A 262 -11.76 -1.92 9.41
N LYS A 263 -10.99 -2.41 10.36
CA LYS A 263 -11.49 -2.76 11.69
C LYS A 263 -11.74 -1.47 12.45
N VAL A 264 -12.98 -1.19 12.71
CA VAL A 264 -13.46 0.03 13.38
C VAL A 264 -13.91 -0.33 14.77
N GLU A 265 -13.39 0.38 15.76
CA GLU A 265 -13.82 0.30 17.15
C GLU A 265 -14.45 1.63 17.55
N VAL A 266 -15.69 1.61 17.99
CA VAL A 266 -16.42 2.81 18.43
C VAL A 266 -16.79 2.67 19.89
N GLU A 267 -16.29 3.60 20.71
CA GLU A 267 -16.67 3.73 22.12
C GLU A 267 -17.73 4.82 22.26
N THR A 268 -18.88 4.48 22.81
CA THR A 268 -20.04 5.38 22.92
C THR A 268 -20.88 5.06 24.14
N PRO A 269 -21.52 6.05 24.77
CA PRO A 269 -22.53 5.78 25.78
C PRO A 269 -23.62 4.83 25.28
N SER A 270 -24.07 3.91 26.12
CA SER A 270 -24.99 2.83 25.75
C SER A 270 -26.30 3.32 25.12
N ASP A 271 -26.73 4.55 25.43
CA ASP A 271 -27.90 5.19 24.83
C ASP A 271 -27.79 5.40 23.30
N PHE A 272 -26.57 5.53 22.78
CA PHE A 272 -26.32 5.76 21.37
C PHE A 272 -25.93 4.48 20.59
N GLN A 273 -25.77 3.34 21.26
CA GLN A 273 -25.36 2.07 20.67
C GLN A 273 -26.17 1.71 19.40
N GLY A 274 -27.49 1.79 19.50
CA GLY A 274 -28.39 1.45 18.39
C GLY A 274 -28.21 2.37 17.16
N SER A 275 -28.02 3.67 17.41
CA SER A 275 -27.79 4.66 16.35
C SER A 275 -26.46 4.45 15.65
N VAL A 276 -25.41 4.16 16.41
CA VAL A 276 -24.07 3.89 15.88
C VAL A 276 -24.05 2.59 15.07
N ILE A 277 -24.64 1.51 15.58
CA ILE A 277 -24.77 0.23 14.85
C ILE A 277 -25.55 0.43 13.54
N GLY A 278 -26.63 1.22 13.58
CA GLY A 278 -27.43 1.55 12.39
C GLY A 278 -26.60 2.30 11.34
N ASP A 279 -25.81 3.30 11.75
CA ASP A 279 -24.95 4.07 10.84
C ASP A 279 -23.83 3.19 10.24
N LEU A 280 -23.12 2.41 11.07
CA LEU A 280 -22.10 1.47 10.57
C LEU A 280 -22.68 0.45 9.59
N SER A 281 -23.87 -0.06 9.86
CA SER A 281 -24.56 -1.00 8.94
C SER A 281 -24.96 -0.31 7.64
N SER A 282 -25.40 0.95 7.67
CA SER A 282 -25.72 1.73 6.46
C SER A 282 -24.50 1.98 5.57
N ARG A 283 -23.29 1.97 6.17
CA ARG A 283 -21.97 2.05 5.53
C ARG A 283 -21.42 0.71 5.07
N ARG A 284 -22.26 -0.29 4.89
CA ARG A 284 -21.88 -1.67 4.53
C ARG A 284 -21.00 -2.35 5.58
N GLY A 285 -20.97 -1.82 6.81
CA GLY A 285 -20.22 -2.38 7.91
C GLY A 285 -20.84 -3.68 8.44
N VAL A 286 -19.98 -4.61 8.79
CA VAL A 286 -20.35 -5.87 9.48
C VAL A 286 -19.94 -5.73 10.94
N VAL A 287 -20.93 -5.68 11.84
CA VAL A 287 -20.67 -5.61 13.28
C VAL A 287 -20.23 -6.99 13.76
N TYR A 288 -19.05 -7.08 14.35
CA TYR A 288 -18.50 -8.31 14.90
C TYR A 288 -18.97 -8.61 16.31
N GLY A 289 -19.20 -7.55 17.10
CA GLY A 289 -19.64 -7.66 18.47
C GLY A 289 -19.73 -6.33 19.18
N THR A 290 -20.30 -6.36 20.37
CA THR A 290 -20.39 -5.22 21.28
C THR A 290 -19.99 -5.65 22.68
N GLU A 291 -19.20 -4.84 23.36
CA GLU A 291 -18.77 -5.05 24.74
C GLU A 291 -19.21 -3.88 25.58
N VAL A 292 -19.85 -4.16 26.75
CA VAL A 292 -20.29 -3.12 27.70
C VAL A 292 -19.17 -2.90 28.70
N ASN A 293 -18.73 -1.66 28.82
CA ASN A 293 -17.71 -1.24 29.77
C ASN A 293 -18.24 -0.10 30.63
N GLY A 294 -18.87 -0.46 31.75
CA GLY A 294 -19.53 0.50 32.62
C GLY A 294 -20.79 1.10 31.97
N ASP A 295 -20.79 2.43 31.79
CA ASP A 295 -21.88 3.17 31.14
C ASP A 295 -21.69 3.27 29.62
N ASP A 296 -20.50 2.91 29.14
CA ASP A 296 -20.13 2.95 27.72
C ASP A 296 -20.21 1.58 27.05
N THR A 297 -20.41 1.56 25.78
CA THR A 297 -20.38 0.38 24.92
C THR A 297 -19.31 0.53 23.85
N VAL A 298 -18.48 -0.49 23.71
CA VAL A 298 -17.49 -0.61 22.62
C VAL A 298 -18.11 -1.47 21.53
N ILE A 299 -18.15 -0.94 20.31
CA ILE A 299 -18.71 -1.60 19.12
C ILE A 299 -17.57 -1.90 18.18
N ASN A 300 -17.36 -3.18 17.83
CA ASN A 300 -16.37 -3.65 16.88
C ASN A 300 -17.03 -3.99 15.55
N ALA A 301 -16.53 -3.41 14.46
CA ALA A 301 -17.08 -3.63 13.12
C ALA A 301 -16.00 -3.60 12.04
N GLY A 302 -16.20 -4.37 10.97
CA GLY A 302 -15.44 -4.25 9.74
C GLY A 302 -16.18 -3.39 8.73
N VAL A 303 -15.60 -2.27 8.30
CA VAL A 303 -16.26 -1.31 7.40
C VAL A 303 -15.35 -0.99 6.22
N PRO A 304 -15.85 -0.99 4.96
CA PRO A 304 -15.06 -0.57 3.81
C PRO A 304 -14.55 0.86 3.95
N LEU A 305 -13.26 1.10 3.70
CA LEU A 305 -12.65 2.43 3.85
C LEU A 305 -13.37 3.51 3.05
N GLY A 306 -13.84 3.19 1.83
CA GLY A 306 -14.57 4.14 0.99
C GLY A 306 -15.84 4.71 1.63
N GLU A 307 -16.44 3.98 2.59
CA GLU A 307 -17.64 4.40 3.32
C GLU A 307 -17.30 5.17 4.63
N MET A 308 -16.02 5.20 5.01
CA MET A 308 -15.58 5.84 6.25
C MET A 308 -15.24 7.33 6.10
N PHE A 309 -15.17 7.83 4.86
CA PHE A 309 -14.95 9.27 4.65
C PHE A 309 -16.04 10.12 5.28
N GLY A 310 -15.63 11.12 6.06
CA GLY A 310 -16.54 11.98 6.81
C GLY A 310 -17.20 11.33 8.03
N TYR A 311 -16.84 10.08 8.40
CA TYR A 311 -17.44 9.37 9.52
C TYR A 311 -17.27 10.10 10.86
N ALA A 312 -16.12 10.72 11.10
CA ALA A 312 -15.87 11.50 12.32
C ALA A 312 -16.94 12.57 12.57
N THR A 313 -17.32 13.28 11.53
CA THR A 313 -18.36 14.34 11.60
C THR A 313 -19.74 13.73 11.85
N GLN A 314 -20.06 12.65 11.16
CA GLN A 314 -21.34 11.95 11.31
C GLN A 314 -21.46 11.34 12.72
N LEU A 315 -20.43 10.68 13.24
CA LEU A 315 -20.42 10.10 14.58
C LEU A 315 -20.63 11.15 15.66
N ARG A 316 -19.95 12.30 15.56
CA ARG A 316 -20.15 13.43 16.49
C ARG A 316 -21.58 13.94 16.47
N SER A 317 -22.19 14.05 15.29
CA SER A 317 -23.59 14.46 15.15
C SER A 317 -24.54 13.47 15.78
N LEU A 318 -24.35 12.16 15.56
CA LEU A 318 -25.20 11.08 16.11
C LEU A 318 -25.12 10.97 17.62
N THR A 319 -23.96 11.24 18.22
CA THR A 319 -23.68 10.99 19.64
C THR A 319 -23.52 12.26 20.46
N SER A 320 -23.87 13.41 19.89
CA SER A 320 -23.68 14.72 20.53
C SER A 320 -22.22 14.94 20.98
N GLY A 321 -21.26 14.42 20.21
CA GLY A 321 -19.82 14.54 20.49
C GLY A 321 -19.31 13.63 21.61
N LYS A 322 -20.09 12.66 22.08
CA LYS A 322 -19.72 11.80 23.22
C LYS A 322 -19.01 10.51 22.81
N ALA A 323 -19.02 10.14 21.52
CA ALA A 323 -18.35 8.95 21.06
C ALA A 323 -16.95 9.24 20.51
N ASN A 324 -16.07 8.28 20.68
CA ASN A 324 -14.78 8.21 20.05
C ASN A 324 -14.71 7.00 19.12
N TYR A 325 -13.84 7.02 18.12
CA TYR A 325 -13.58 5.86 17.31
C TYR A 325 -12.09 5.77 16.94
N SER A 326 -11.66 4.55 16.74
CA SER A 326 -10.38 4.22 16.10
C SER A 326 -10.64 3.31 14.92
N MET A 327 -9.75 3.32 13.95
CA MET A 327 -9.78 2.38 12.84
C MET A 327 -8.38 1.99 12.42
N GLU A 328 -8.22 0.72 12.08
CA GLU A 328 -7.00 0.13 11.57
C GLU A 328 -7.31 -0.72 10.33
N PHE A 329 -6.34 -0.91 9.45
CA PHE A 329 -6.51 -1.81 8.32
C PHE A 329 -6.67 -3.25 8.81
N GLU A 330 -7.70 -3.94 8.31
CA GLU A 330 -7.95 -5.34 8.65
C GLU A 330 -7.53 -6.26 7.48
N LYS A 331 -8.18 -6.08 6.34
CA LYS A 331 -7.98 -6.93 5.16
C LYS A 331 -8.55 -6.30 3.89
N TYR A 332 -8.26 -6.93 2.75
CA TYR A 332 -8.97 -6.66 1.51
C TYR A 332 -10.15 -7.62 1.34
N ASN A 333 -11.32 -7.10 1.01
CA ASN A 333 -12.51 -7.88 0.68
C ASN A 333 -12.94 -7.63 -0.75
N ARG A 334 -13.61 -8.61 -1.36
CA ARG A 334 -14.20 -8.47 -2.68
C ARG A 334 -15.26 -7.36 -2.70
N CYS A 335 -15.14 -6.43 -3.65
CA CYS A 335 -16.15 -5.40 -3.87
C CYS A 335 -17.48 -6.02 -4.31
N PRO A 336 -18.63 -5.52 -3.82
CA PRO A 336 -19.91 -5.78 -4.44
C PRO A 336 -19.94 -5.32 -5.90
N ALA A 337 -20.74 -5.97 -6.74
CA ALA A 337 -20.77 -5.69 -8.19
C ALA A 337 -21.02 -4.22 -8.52
N PHE A 338 -21.97 -3.56 -7.83
CA PHE A 338 -22.28 -2.15 -8.06
C PHE A 338 -21.12 -1.19 -7.70
N VAL A 339 -20.31 -1.53 -6.66
CA VAL A 339 -19.13 -0.76 -6.30
C VAL A 339 -18.04 -0.96 -7.35
N GLN A 340 -17.81 -2.22 -7.76
CA GLN A 340 -16.83 -2.55 -8.79
C GLN A 340 -17.13 -1.80 -10.10
N GLU A 341 -18.36 -1.82 -10.58
CA GLU A 341 -18.77 -1.11 -11.80
C GLU A 341 -18.54 0.40 -11.69
N LYS A 342 -18.92 1.00 -10.56
CA LYS A 342 -18.69 2.42 -10.28
C LYS A 342 -17.22 2.78 -10.33
N VAL A 343 -16.38 2.04 -9.59
CA VAL A 343 -14.93 2.31 -9.49
C VAL A 343 -14.23 2.13 -10.84
N ILE A 344 -14.57 1.08 -11.59
CA ILE A 344 -14.02 0.86 -12.95
C ILE A 344 -14.36 2.03 -13.86
N LYS A 345 -15.60 2.50 -13.83
CA LYS A 345 -16.04 3.63 -14.65
C LYS A 345 -15.30 4.93 -14.28
N GLU A 346 -15.25 5.26 -13.00
CA GLU A 346 -14.56 6.45 -12.50
C GLU A 346 -13.05 6.42 -12.85
N ARG A 347 -12.43 5.25 -12.75
CA ARG A 347 -11.01 5.07 -13.10
C ARG A 347 -10.79 5.23 -14.61
N ALA A 348 -11.66 4.66 -15.43
CA ALA A 348 -11.59 4.80 -16.88
C ALA A 348 -11.80 6.25 -17.35
N GLU A 349 -12.66 7.02 -16.69
CA GLU A 349 -12.86 8.44 -16.96
C GLU A 349 -11.60 9.25 -16.61
N LYS A 350 -11.02 9.03 -15.42
CA LYS A 350 -9.75 9.67 -15.02
C LYS A 350 -8.61 9.38 -15.98
N MET A 351 -8.42 8.12 -16.36
CA MET A 351 -7.37 7.74 -17.33
C MET A 351 -7.54 8.37 -18.70
N ARG A 352 -8.76 8.71 -19.11
CA ARG A 352 -9.01 9.46 -20.36
C ARG A 352 -8.68 10.93 -20.22
N GLU A 353 -9.01 11.54 -19.07
CA GLU A 353 -8.67 12.94 -18.77
C GLU A 353 -7.16 13.15 -18.68
N GLU A 354 -6.42 12.17 -18.14
CA GLU A 354 -4.95 12.19 -18.04
C GLU A 354 -4.23 11.99 -19.39
N GLN A 355 -4.90 11.46 -20.42
CA GLN A 355 -4.34 11.21 -21.77
C GLN A 355 -4.70 12.28 -22.81
N GLY A 356 -5.55 13.24 -22.49
CA GLY A 356 -6.00 14.32 -23.38
C GLY A 356 -5.36 15.64 -23.05
#